data_dbea057981aa97a62c7f99ea9852528a
#
_entry.id   dbea057981aa97a62c7f99ea9852528a
#
_cell.length_a   1.000
_cell.length_b   1.000
_cell.length_c   1.000
_cell.angle_alpha   90.00
_cell.angle_beta   90.00
_cell.angle_gamma   90.00
#
_symmetry.space_group_name_H-M   'P 1'
#
loop_
_entity.id
_entity.type
_entity.pdbx_description
1 polymer ?
#
loop_
_entity_poly.entity_id
_entity_poly.type
_entity_poly.pdbx_seq_one_letter_code
_entity_poly.pdbx_strand_id
1 'polypeptide(L)'
;MKEMDRLRAAVIDDDAGILDLIEQILREEGLDTNRYQQVEELLDQLEGYDFDLIISDLMLPGMSGLDLLDELAARRKEIPVVIITGYASLDSAIEAVNRGAFSYIKKPFTIEEIRFIITRLRQRREHVKEMNALKDQVRMLTEKLVKEGQAGSQGAIAATIQPFSLFQESTDVNKALSAIEYLGRLKSGGIISEKEFGEYKGRILKRIV
;
A
#
# COMPACT_ATOMS: atom_id res chain seq x y z
N MET A 1 -24.11 6.55 -10.61
CA MET A 1 -22.84 5.94 -10.22
C MET A 1 -23.17 4.63 -9.56
N LYS A 2 -22.72 3.51 -10.11
CA LYS A 2 -23.04 2.18 -9.55
C LYS A 2 -22.38 2.04 -8.16
N GLU A 3 -23.09 1.52 -7.20
CA GLU A 3 -22.67 1.26 -5.81
C GLU A 3 -21.39 0.41 -5.66
N MET A 4 -20.96 -0.25 -6.74
CA MET A 4 -19.80 -1.13 -6.81
C MET A 4 -18.43 -0.44 -6.97
N ASP A 5 -18.35 0.89 -6.99
CA ASP A 5 -17.09 1.60 -7.27
C ASP A 5 -16.62 2.53 -6.13
N ARG A 6 -17.28 2.49 -4.97
CA ARG A 6 -16.85 3.23 -3.80
C ARG A 6 -15.71 2.51 -3.12
N LEU A 7 -14.65 3.27 -2.81
CA LEU A 7 -13.55 2.77 -2.00
C LEU A 7 -14.03 2.55 -0.56
N ARG A 8 -13.56 1.46 0.05
CA ARG A 8 -13.86 1.14 1.45
C ARG A 8 -12.62 1.31 2.30
N ALA A 9 -12.75 2.03 3.39
CA ALA A 9 -11.68 2.25 4.34
C ALA A 9 -12.05 1.69 5.73
N ALA A 10 -11.07 1.09 6.39
CA ALA A 10 -11.13 0.80 7.82
C ALA A 10 -10.31 1.85 8.57
N VAL A 11 -10.83 2.35 9.69
CA VAL A 11 -10.12 3.28 10.59
C VAL A 11 -10.06 2.68 11.97
N ILE A 12 -8.85 2.60 12.54
CA ILE A 12 -8.60 2.01 13.86
C ILE A 12 -7.90 3.05 14.73
N ASP A 13 -8.57 3.46 15.80
CA ASP A 13 -8.02 4.40 16.78
C ASP A 13 -8.82 4.24 18.09
N ASP A 14 -8.19 4.29 19.23
CA ASP A 14 -8.87 4.22 20.54
C ASP A 14 -9.53 5.55 20.92
N ASP A 15 -9.16 6.66 20.25
CA ASP A 15 -9.78 7.98 20.41
C ASP A 15 -10.98 8.14 19.46
N ALA A 16 -12.19 8.18 20.02
CA ALA A 16 -13.43 8.37 19.26
C ALA A 16 -13.45 9.69 18.47
N GLY A 17 -12.82 10.75 18.97
CA GLY A 17 -12.74 12.04 18.26
C GLY A 17 -11.87 11.96 17.02
N ILE A 18 -10.79 11.18 17.05
CA ILE A 18 -9.96 10.90 15.87
C ILE A 18 -10.73 10.05 14.86
N LEU A 19 -11.46 9.02 15.32
CA LEU A 19 -12.31 8.20 14.44
C LEU A 19 -13.34 9.07 13.73
N ASP A 20 -14.03 9.95 14.46
CA ASP A 20 -15.05 10.86 13.90
C ASP A 20 -14.44 11.80 12.84
N LEU A 21 -13.28 12.39 13.16
CA LEU A 21 -12.59 13.31 12.25
C LEU A 21 -12.16 12.62 10.95
N ILE A 22 -11.50 11.45 11.06
CA ILE A 22 -11.02 10.72 9.88
C ILE A 22 -12.20 10.22 9.04
N GLU A 23 -13.25 9.67 9.68
CA GLU A 23 -14.45 9.23 8.99
C GLU A 23 -15.11 10.37 8.21
N GLN A 24 -15.22 11.56 8.82
CA GLN A 24 -15.77 12.73 8.13
C GLN A 24 -14.95 13.07 6.88
N ILE A 25 -13.64 13.13 6.97
CA ILE A 25 -12.75 13.43 5.84
C ILE A 25 -12.91 12.38 4.72
N LEU A 26 -12.90 11.09 5.09
CA LEU A 26 -13.06 9.99 4.13
C LEU A 26 -14.42 10.02 3.44
N ARG A 27 -15.49 10.33 4.19
CA ARG A 27 -16.85 10.46 3.64
C ARG A 27 -16.97 11.64 2.67
N GLU A 28 -16.37 12.78 2.99
CA GLU A 28 -16.30 13.94 2.08
C GLU A 28 -15.58 13.59 0.77
N GLU A 29 -14.58 12.71 0.85
CA GLU A 29 -13.86 12.16 -0.31
C GLU A 29 -14.58 10.97 -0.99
N GLY A 30 -15.77 10.59 -0.53
CA GLY A 30 -16.60 9.55 -1.14
C GLY A 30 -16.18 8.12 -0.84
N LEU A 31 -15.49 7.89 0.28
CA LEU A 31 -15.16 6.56 0.77
C LEU A 31 -16.22 6.09 1.77
N ASP A 32 -16.54 4.80 1.73
CA ASP A 32 -17.30 4.14 2.80
C ASP A 32 -16.33 3.74 3.91
N THR A 33 -16.70 3.98 5.18
CA THR A 33 -15.79 3.84 6.31
C THR A 33 -16.36 2.91 7.38
N ASN A 34 -15.54 1.96 7.83
CA ASN A 34 -15.80 1.14 9.01
C ASN A 34 -14.82 1.56 10.11
N ARG A 35 -15.31 1.65 11.36
CA ARG A 35 -14.53 2.10 12.52
C ARG A 35 -14.30 0.96 13.49
N TYR A 36 -13.10 0.93 14.06
CA TYR A 36 -12.65 -0.05 15.02
C TYR A 36 -11.86 0.63 16.13
N GLN A 37 -11.90 0.09 17.33
CA GLN A 37 -11.08 0.56 18.45
C GLN A 37 -9.86 -0.31 18.70
N GLN A 38 -9.84 -1.53 18.14
CA GLN A 38 -8.77 -2.50 18.28
C GLN A 38 -8.50 -3.17 16.94
N VAL A 39 -7.26 -3.60 16.74
CA VAL A 39 -6.83 -4.30 15.52
C VAL A 39 -7.56 -5.63 15.38
N GLU A 40 -7.77 -6.33 16.48
CA GLU A 40 -8.41 -7.64 16.54
C GLU A 40 -9.82 -7.61 15.96
N GLU A 41 -10.59 -6.54 16.22
CA GLU A 41 -11.94 -6.36 15.67
C GLU A 41 -11.94 -6.27 14.14
N LEU A 42 -10.94 -5.58 13.57
CA LEU A 42 -10.76 -5.53 12.12
C LEU A 42 -10.38 -6.90 11.57
N LEU A 43 -9.42 -7.59 12.22
CA LEU A 43 -8.90 -8.87 11.74
C LEU A 43 -9.99 -9.95 11.67
N ASP A 44 -10.96 -9.92 12.58
CA ASP A 44 -12.12 -10.82 12.59
C ASP A 44 -13.07 -10.58 11.39
N GLN A 45 -13.08 -9.36 10.85
CA GLN A 45 -13.95 -8.99 9.73
C GLN A 45 -13.27 -9.04 8.36
N LEU A 46 -11.94 -9.21 8.31
CA LEU A 46 -11.18 -9.19 7.05
C LEU A 46 -11.58 -10.27 6.03
N GLU A 47 -12.18 -11.39 6.47
CA GLU A 47 -12.62 -12.44 5.54
C GLU A 47 -13.94 -12.09 4.83
N GLY A 48 -14.77 -11.25 5.46
CA GLY A 48 -16.07 -10.83 4.93
C GLY A 48 -16.07 -9.48 4.20
N TYR A 49 -14.99 -8.71 4.28
CA TYR A 49 -14.90 -7.36 3.73
C TYR A 49 -13.61 -7.15 2.94
N ASP A 50 -13.76 -6.56 1.75
CA ASP A 50 -12.62 -6.07 0.97
C ASP A 50 -12.42 -4.58 1.27
N PHE A 51 -11.34 -4.25 1.97
CA PHE A 51 -10.92 -2.87 2.20
C PHE A 51 -9.89 -2.43 1.18
N ASP A 52 -10.06 -1.20 0.69
CA ASP A 52 -9.10 -0.54 -0.21
C ASP A 52 -8.03 0.25 0.56
N LEU A 53 -8.29 0.57 1.83
CA LEU A 53 -7.42 1.35 2.70
C LEU A 53 -7.66 0.97 4.17
N ILE A 54 -6.58 0.88 4.94
CA ILE A 54 -6.64 0.85 6.40
C ILE A 54 -5.86 2.06 6.94
N ILE A 55 -6.45 2.79 7.87
CA ILE A 55 -5.80 3.86 8.64
C ILE A 55 -5.78 3.40 10.09
N SER A 56 -4.60 3.28 10.70
CA SER A 56 -4.44 2.75 12.06
C SER A 56 -3.56 3.65 12.91
N ASP A 57 -3.95 3.90 14.15
CA ASP A 57 -2.97 4.38 15.13
C ASP A 57 -1.86 3.33 15.29
N LEU A 58 -0.67 3.81 15.57
CA LEU A 58 0.47 2.99 15.94
C LEU A 58 0.28 2.36 17.31
N MET A 59 -0.20 3.15 18.27
CA MET A 59 -0.30 2.81 19.69
C MET A 59 -1.75 2.50 20.03
N LEU A 60 -2.12 1.23 19.98
CA LEU A 60 -3.46 0.73 20.30
C LEU A 60 -3.40 -0.23 21.48
N PRO A 61 -4.48 -0.37 22.24
CA PRO A 61 -4.62 -1.47 23.21
C PRO A 61 -4.55 -2.82 22.50
N GLY A 62 -3.80 -3.76 23.06
CA GLY A 62 -3.60 -5.08 22.44
C GLY A 62 -2.56 -5.05 21.33
N MET A 63 -2.98 -5.32 20.11
CA MET A 63 -2.10 -5.30 18.94
C MET A 63 -1.86 -3.88 18.44
N SER A 64 -0.60 -3.54 18.17
CA SER A 64 -0.21 -2.25 17.60
C SER A 64 -0.51 -2.15 16.10
N GLY A 65 -0.47 -0.93 15.55
CA GLY A 65 -0.56 -0.73 14.09
C GLY A 65 0.59 -1.37 13.31
N LEU A 66 1.75 -1.63 13.94
CA LEU A 66 2.83 -2.38 13.31
C LEU A 66 2.55 -3.89 13.28
N ASP A 67 1.94 -4.43 14.34
CA ASP A 67 1.54 -5.84 14.38
C ASP A 67 0.46 -6.13 13.33
N LEU A 68 -0.44 -5.15 13.07
CA LEU A 68 -1.40 -5.22 11.97
C LEU A 68 -0.72 -5.42 10.61
N LEU A 69 0.40 -4.71 10.34
CA LEU A 69 1.15 -4.88 9.09
C LEU A 69 1.68 -6.31 8.94
N ASP A 70 2.22 -6.88 10.02
CA ASP A 70 2.75 -8.25 10.02
C ASP A 70 1.63 -9.28 9.83
N GLU A 71 0.47 -9.08 10.49
CA GLU A 71 -0.70 -9.94 10.34
C GLU A 71 -1.26 -9.92 8.90
N LEU A 72 -1.36 -8.74 8.27
CA LEU A 72 -1.80 -8.62 6.89
C LEU A 72 -0.83 -9.32 5.93
N ALA A 73 0.48 -9.17 6.16
CA ALA A 73 1.51 -9.85 5.37
C ALA A 73 1.41 -11.38 5.52
N ALA A 74 1.23 -11.90 6.76
CA ALA A 74 1.05 -13.32 7.04
C ALA A 74 -0.19 -13.90 6.34
N ARG A 75 -1.27 -13.13 6.26
CA ARG A 75 -2.53 -13.47 5.57
C ARG A 75 -2.49 -13.21 4.06
N ARG A 76 -1.36 -12.73 3.51
CA ARG A 76 -1.19 -12.34 2.09
C ARG A 76 -2.23 -11.32 1.61
N LYS A 77 -2.65 -10.41 2.49
CA LYS A 77 -3.57 -9.31 2.16
C LYS A 77 -2.76 -8.07 1.77
N GLU A 78 -2.86 -7.64 0.53
CA GLU A 78 -2.14 -6.47 0.00
C GLU A 78 -2.96 -5.18 0.15
N ILE A 79 -3.48 -4.91 1.34
CA ILE A 79 -4.26 -3.71 1.63
C ILE A 79 -3.30 -2.59 2.02
N PRO A 80 -3.38 -1.40 1.39
CA PRO A 80 -2.60 -0.24 1.81
C PRO A 80 -2.92 0.16 3.26
N VAL A 81 -1.89 0.22 4.12
CA VAL A 81 -2.03 0.64 5.51
C VAL A 81 -1.33 1.97 5.74
N VAL A 82 -2.04 2.93 6.31
CA VAL A 82 -1.51 4.21 6.78
C VAL A 82 -1.41 4.17 8.30
N ILE A 83 -0.23 4.39 8.82
CA ILE A 83 -0.01 4.53 10.26
C ILE A 83 -0.13 6.00 10.64
N ILE A 84 -0.96 6.31 11.63
CA ILE A 84 -1.09 7.66 12.21
C ILE A 84 -0.73 7.58 13.68
N THR A 85 0.11 8.47 14.20
CA THR A 85 0.50 8.41 15.61
C THR A 85 0.92 9.74 16.21
N GLY A 86 0.60 9.94 17.49
CA GLY A 86 1.10 11.05 18.31
C GLY A 86 2.55 10.86 18.76
N TYR A 87 3.04 9.63 18.76
CA TYR A 87 4.39 9.24 19.21
C TYR A 87 5.33 8.99 18.04
N ALA A 88 5.31 9.90 17.06
CA ALA A 88 6.16 9.76 15.89
C ALA A 88 7.64 9.90 16.25
N SER A 89 8.42 8.88 15.90
CA SER A 89 9.87 8.87 15.94
C SER A 89 10.42 8.41 14.59
N LEU A 90 11.69 8.69 14.35
CA LEU A 90 12.35 8.22 13.14
C LEU A 90 12.38 6.68 13.09
N ASP A 91 12.65 6.05 14.23
CA ASP A 91 12.74 4.59 14.32
C ASP A 91 11.39 3.93 14.02
N SER A 92 10.29 4.43 14.60
CA SER A 92 8.95 3.91 14.32
C SER A 92 8.51 4.13 12.87
N ALA A 93 8.91 5.26 12.27
CA ALA A 93 8.63 5.52 10.86
C ALA A 93 9.40 4.57 9.93
N ILE A 94 10.69 4.32 10.21
CA ILE A 94 11.50 3.35 9.46
C ILE A 94 10.93 1.95 9.61
N GLU A 95 10.53 1.58 10.82
CA GLU A 95 9.95 0.27 11.09
C GLU A 95 8.64 0.06 10.33
N ALA A 96 7.73 1.05 10.35
CA ALA A 96 6.50 1.02 9.58
C ALA A 96 6.75 0.81 8.07
N VAL A 97 7.71 1.56 7.50
CA VAL A 97 8.09 1.41 6.08
C VAL A 97 8.66 0.04 5.79
N ASN A 98 9.54 -0.50 6.66
CA ASN A 98 10.14 -1.83 6.49
C ASN A 98 9.08 -2.95 6.53
N ARG A 99 8.02 -2.78 7.33
CA ARG A 99 6.88 -3.71 7.41
C ARG A 99 5.84 -3.47 6.29
N GLY A 100 6.08 -2.50 5.40
CA GLY A 100 5.26 -2.27 4.22
C GLY A 100 4.11 -1.29 4.40
N ALA A 101 4.16 -0.40 5.38
CA ALA A 101 3.19 0.68 5.50
C ALA A 101 3.15 1.54 4.22
N PHE A 102 1.94 1.85 3.76
CA PHE A 102 1.72 2.70 2.58
C PHE A 102 2.09 4.16 2.87
N SER A 103 1.86 4.62 4.09
CA SER A 103 2.24 5.95 4.57
C SER A 103 2.32 5.97 6.09
N TYR A 104 2.97 7.01 6.62
CA TYR A 104 3.10 7.26 8.04
C TYR A 104 2.84 8.74 8.30
N ILE A 105 1.94 9.08 9.22
CA ILE A 105 1.50 10.44 9.52
C ILE A 105 1.66 10.70 11.02
N LYS A 106 2.16 11.88 11.37
CA LYS A 106 2.25 12.32 12.75
C LYS A 106 0.99 13.08 13.18
N LYS A 107 0.43 12.78 14.36
CA LYS A 107 -0.59 13.60 15.01
C LYS A 107 0.08 14.83 15.68
N PRO A 108 -0.49 16.04 15.60
CA PRO A 108 -1.70 16.40 14.85
C PRO A 108 -1.45 16.45 13.35
N PHE A 109 -2.43 16.01 12.56
CA PHE A 109 -2.39 16.00 11.09
C PHE A 109 -3.39 17.01 10.51
N THR A 110 -3.19 17.36 9.25
CA THR A 110 -4.08 18.22 8.47
C THR A 110 -5.03 17.40 7.59
N ILE A 111 -6.14 18.01 7.20
CA ILE A 111 -7.09 17.39 6.26
C ILE A 111 -6.39 17.10 4.93
N GLU A 112 -5.50 17.99 4.49
CA GLU A 112 -4.75 17.87 3.25
C GLU A 112 -3.82 16.65 3.22
N GLU A 113 -3.25 16.25 4.37
CA GLU A 113 -2.44 15.04 4.47
C GLU A 113 -3.27 13.77 4.21
N ILE A 114 -4.48 13.69 4.75
CA ILE A 114 -5.40 12.58 4.48
C ILE A 114 -5.88 12.60 3.03
N ARG A 115 -6.26 13.76 2.47
CA ARG A 115 -6.65 13.91 1.06
C ARG A 115 -5.54 13.49 0.10
N PHE A 116 -4.30 13.83 0.44
CA PHE A 116 -3.14 13.39 -0.33
C PHE A 116 -3.00 11.87 -0.36
N ILE A 117 -3.20 11.19 0.78
CA ILE A 117 -3.21 9.72 0.85
C ILE A 117 -4.28 9.13 -0.06
N ILE A 118 -5.50 9.67 -0.03
CA ILE A 118 -6.62 9.20 -0.87
C ILE A 118 -6.28 9.38 -2.35
N THR A 119 -5.67 10.51 -2.72
CA THR A 119 -5.22 10.75 -4.10
C THR A 119 -4.20 9.71 -4.55
N ARG A 120 -3.20 9.40 -3.71
CA ARG A 120 -2.21 8.35 -4.00
C ARG A 120 -2.84 6.96 -4.11
N LEU A 121 -3.83 6.67 -3.25
CA LEU A 121 -4.57 5.41 -3.29
C LEU A 121 -5.31 5.25 -4.62
N ARG A 122 -6.00 6.30 -5.09
CA ARG A 122 -6.70 6.30 -6.39
C ARG A 122 -5.74 6.10 -7.55
N GLN A 123 -4.60 6.79 -7.55
CA GLN A 123 -3.55 6.61 -8.57
C GLN A 123 -3.00 5.19 -8.59
N ARG A 124 -2.71 4.61 -7.40
CA ARG A 124 -2.26 3.22 -7.30
C ARG A 124 -3.29 2.25 -7.89
N ARG A 125 -4.58 2.44 -7.54
CA ARG A 125 -5.66 1.58 -8.03
C ARG A 125 -5.79 1.65 -9.56
N GLU A 126 -5.67 2.83 -10.14
CA GLU A 126 -5.71 3.02 -11.59
C GLU A 126 -4.54 2.30 -12.28
N HIS A 127 -3.32 2.47 -11.79
CA HIS A 127 -2.16 1.75 -12.31
C HIS A 127 -2.31 0.23 -12.23
N VAL A 128 -2.87 -0.29 -11.13
CA VAL A 128 -3.14 -1.74 -11.00
C VAL A 128 -4.17 -2.20 -12.02
N LYS A 129 -5.24 -1.42 -12.26
CA LYS A 129 -6.24 -1.72 -13.30
C LYS A 129 -5.62 -1.74 -14.69
N GLU A 130 -4.82 -0.73 -15.04
CA GLU A 130 -4.11 -0.64 -16.33
C GLU A 130 -3.17 -1.83 -16.53
N MET A 131 -2.38 -2.17 -15.50
CA MET A 131 -1.47 -3.32 -15.53
C MET A 131 -2.20 -4.65 -15.72
N ASN A 132 -3.35 -4.83 -15.06
CA ASN A 132 -4.14 -6.05 -15.21
C ASN A 132 -4.77 -6.12 -16.61
N ALA A 133 -5.31 -5.02 -17.13
CA ALA A 133 -5.82 -4.96 -18.50
C ALA A 133 -4.74 -5.29 -19.54
N LEU A 134 -3.51 -4.77 -19.35
CA LEU A 134 -2.38 -5.09 -20.22
C LEU A 134 -1.97 -6.56 -20.13
N LYS A 135 -1.94 -7.14 -18.93
CA LYS A 135 -1.68 -8.59 -18.73
C LYS A 135 -2.71 -9.45 -19.45
N ASP A 136 -3.98 -9.08 -19.37
CA ASP A 136 -5.06 -9.81 -20.04
C ASP A 136 -4.93 -9.71 -21.58
N GLN A 137 -4.57 -8.53 -22.11
CA GLN A 137 -4.30 -8.38 -23.55
C GLN A 137 -3.12 -9.24 -24.01
N VAL A 138 -2.01 -9.23 -23.27
CA VAL A 138 -0.84 -10.08 -23.57
C VAL A 138 -1.23 -11.56 -23.54
N ARG A 139 -1.99 -12.00 -22.54
CA ARG A 139 -2.49 -13.37 -22.43
C ARG A 139 -3.33 -13.76 -23.65
N MET A 140 -4.29 -12.92 -24.04
CA MET A 140 -5.15 -13.17 -25.21
C MET A 140 -4.35 -13.24 -26.51
N LEU A 141 -3.35 -12.37 -26.70
CA LEU A 141 -2.48 -12.40 -27.87
C LEU A 141 -1.63 -13.67 -27.90
N THR A 142 -1.08 -14.08 -26.77
CA THR A 142 -0.29 -15.31 -26.63
C THR A 142 -1.15 -16.54 -26.94
N GLU A 143 -2.37 -16.62 -26.45
CA GLU A 143 -3.31 -17.69 -26.72
C GLU A 143 -3.68 -17.78 -28.22
N LYS A 144 -3.85 -16.63 -28.90
CA LYS A 144 -4.08 -16.59 -30.36
C LYS A 144 -2.88 -17.10 -31.14
N LEU A 145 -1.67 -16.65 -30.82
CA LEU A 145 -0.44 -17.09 -31.46
C LEU A 145 -0.20 -18.60 -31.29
N VAL A 146 -0.49 -19.14 -30.11
CA VAL A 146 -0.39 -20.60 -29.87
C VAL A 146 -1.41 -21.39 -30.71
N LYS A 147 -2.64 -20.89 -30.85
CA LYS A 147 -3.66 -21.54 -31.69
C LYS A 147 -3.33 -21.48 -33.18
N GLU A 148 -2.80 -20.36 -33.65
CA GLU A 148 -2.38 -20.19 -35.05
C GLU A 148 -1.07 -20.92 -35.38
N GLY A 149 -0.14 -21.04 -34.39
CA GLY A 149 1.13 -21.77 -34.55
C GLY A 149 1.00 -23.29 -34.52
N GLN A 150 -0.13 -23.87 -34.09
CA GLN A 150 -0.39 -25.31 -34.18
C GLN A 150 -0.69 -25.79 -35.64
N ALA A 151 -0.84 -24.86 -36.57
CA ALA A 151 -0.98 -25.17 -37.99
C ALA A 151 0.36 -25.26 -38.74
N GLY A 152 1.52 -25.02 -38.13
CA GLY A 152 2.82 -25.10 -38.78
C GLY A 152 4.00 -25.06 -37.83
N SER A 153 4.69 -26.17 -37.67
CA SER A 153 5.99 -26.43 -37.03
C SER A 153 6.07 -26.41 -35.51
N GLN A 154 6.12 -27.60 -34.94
CA GLN A 154 6.66 -27.91 -33.63
C GLN A 154 8.15 -27.53 -33.59
N GLY A 155 8.55 -26.56 -32.73
CA GLY A 155 9.95 -26.45 -32.35
C GLY A 155 10.53 -25.10 -31.99
N ALA A 156 9.88 -23.97 -32.28
CA ALA A 156 10.54 -22.64 -32.10
C ALA A 156 9.92 -21.69 -31.08
N ILE A 157 8.78 -22.02 -30.49
CA ILE A 157 8.03 -21.04 -29.64
C ILE A 157 8.33 -21.21 -28.14
N ALA A 158 8.87 -22.36 -27.73
CA ALA A 158 9.15 -22.63 -26.31
C ALA A 158 10.32 -21.81 -25.72
N ALA A 159 11.18 -21.24 -26.57
CA ALA A 159 12.35 -20.45 -26.12
C ALA A 159 12.12 -18.95 -26.00
N THR A 160 10.96 -18.44 -26.45
CA THR A 160 10.71 -16.98 -26.50
C THR A 160 9.78 -16.46 -25.38
N ILE A 161 9.23 -17.37 -24.56
CA ILE A 161 8.31 -16.97 -23.46
C ILE A 161 9.03 -17.10 -22.10
N GLN A 162 10.18 -16.44 -21.95
CA GLN A 162 10.79 -16.19 -20.66
C GLN A 162 10.95 -14.68 -20.31
N PRO A 163 9.97 -13.81 -20.53
CA PRO A 163 10.02 -12.48 -19.92
C PRO A 163 9.19 -12.35 -18.62
N PHE A 164 8.47 -13.42 -18.19
CA PHE A 164 7.55 -13.26 -17.05
C PHE A 164 8.22 -13.34 -15.68
N SER A 165 9.44 -13.87 -15.60
CA SER A 165 10.23 -13.87 -14.34
C SER A 165 10.83 -12.51 -14.00
N LEU A 166 10.97 -11.59 -14.96
CA LEU A 166 11.51 -10.24 -14.74
C LEU A 166 10.53 -9.30 -14.00
N PHE A 167 9.23 -9.63 -13.95
CA PHE A 167 8.24 -8.81 -13.24
C PHE A 167 8.03 -9.20 -11.76
N GLN A 168 8.62 -10.31 -11.32
CA GLN A 168 8.55 -10.73 -9.91
C GLN A 168 9.57 -10.01 -9.03
N GLU A 169 10.64 -9.45 -9.63
CA GLU A 169 11.67 -8.67 -8.92
C GLU A 169 11.28 -7.20 -8.67
N SER A 170 10.18 -6.72 -9.29
CA SER A 170 9.78 -5.30 -9.17
C SER A 170 9.18 -4.91 -7.82
N THR A 171 8.81 -5.86 -6.97
CA THR A 171 8.16 -5.57 -5.68
C THR A 171 9.13 -4.92 -4.69
N ASP A 172 10.38 -5.36 -4.67
CA ASP A 172 11.39 -4.83 -3.75
C ASP A 172 11.94 -3.48 -4.22
N VAL A 173 12.09 -3.29 -5.53
CA VAL A 173 12.48 -2.00 -6.12
C VAL A 173 11.40 -0.94 -5.91
N ASN A 174 10.13 -1.29 -6.08
CA ASN A 174 9.01 -0.35 -5.85
C ASN A 174 8.85 0.01 -4.37
N LYS A 175 9.03 -0.96 -3.46
CA LYS A 175 9.07 -0.70 -2.01
C LYS A 175 10.21 0.24 -1.64
N ALA A 176 11.38 0.02 -2.21
CA ALA A 176 12.53 0.86 -1.96
C ALA A 176 12.37 2.28 -2.53
N LEU A 177 11.77 2.43 -3.71
CA LEU A 177 11.48 3.74 -4.29
C LEU A 177 10.48 4.52 -3.41
N SER A 178 9.42 3.88 -2.96
CA SER A 178 8.43 4.48 -2.04
C SER A 178 9.06 4.89 -0.71
N ALA A 179 9.98 4.08 -0.18
CA ALA A 179 10.73 4.41 1.04
C ALA A 179 11.65 5.62 0.84
N ILE A 180 12.33 5.73 -0.31
CA ILE A 180 13.20 6.87 -0.62
C ILE A 180 12.40 8.15 -0.82
N GLU A 181 11.25 8.09 -1.50
CA GLU A 181 10.34 9.23 -1.64
C GLU A 181 9.83 9.71 -0.26
N TYR A 182 9.49 8.77 0.62
CA TYR A 182 9.04 9.09 1.97
C TYR A 182 10.14 9.78 2.78
N LEU A 183 11.37 9.26 2.75
CA LEU A 183 12.53 9.91 3.38
C LEU A 183 12.77 11.32 2.81
N GLY A 184 12.54 11.52 1.51
CA GLY A 184 12.62 12.84 0.88
C GLY A 184 11.63 13.84 1.48
N ARG A 185 10.43 13.40 1.84
CA ARG A 185 9.41 14.25 2.51
C ARG A 185 9.75 14.54 3.95
N LEU A 186 10.25 13.56 4.70
CA LEU A 186 10.73 13.78 6.07
C LEU A 186 11.85 14.83 6.11
N LYS A 187 12.74 14.80 5.11
CA LYS A 187 13.76 15.82 4.90
C LYS A 187 13.15 17.19 4.59
N SER A 188 12.20 17.26 3.63
CA SER A 188 11.53 18.51 3.24
C SER A 188 10.70 19.11 4.38
N GLY A 189 10.17 18.27 5.27
CA GLY A 189 9.46 18.66 6.49
C GLY A 189 10.39 19.01 7.67
N GLY A 190 11.72 18.96 7.48
CA GLY A 190 12.68 19.26 8.55
C GLY A 190 12.75 18.21 9.67
N ILE A 191 12.17 17.04 9.47
CA ILE A 191 12.13 15.95 10.47
C ILE A 191 13.46 15.19 10.49
N ILE A 192 14.11 15.06 9.32
CA ILE A 192 15.46 14.49 9.19
C ILE A 192 16.39 15.46 8.45
N SER A 193 17.68 15.41 8.81
CA SER A 193 18.72 16.19 8.16
C SER A 193 19.13 15.60 6.79
N GLU A 194 19.82 16.40 5.96
CA GLU A 194 20.42 15.94 4.71
C GLU A 194 21.35 14.73 4.89
N LYS A 195 22.11 14.73 5.99
CA LYS A 195 23.06 13.65 6.31
C LYS A 195 22.32 12.34 6.61
N GLU A 196 21.28 12.40 7.46
CA GLU A 196 20.43 11.25 7.80
C GLU A 196 19.72 10.71 6.57
N PHE A 197 19.17 11.60 5.72
CA PHE A 197 18.56 11.20 4.45
C PHE A 197 19.57 10.42 3.57
N GLY A 198 20.80 10.90 3.44
CA GLY A 198 21.86 10.23 2.68
C GLY A 198 22.22 8.85 3.21
N GLU A 199 22.34 8.71 4.54
CA GLU A 199 22.64 7.44 5.20
C GLU A 199 21.52 6.41 5.01
N TYR A 200 20.27 6.81 5.21
CA TYR A 200 19.11 5.92 5.06
C TYR A 200 18.86 5.51 3.62
N LYS A 201 18.97 6.45 2.68
CA LYS A 201 18.90 6.15 1.25
C LYS A 201 19.96 5.11 0.86
N GLY A 202 21.19 5.26 1.37
CA GLY A 202 22.28 4.30 1.13
C GLY A 202 21.99 2.91 1.69
N ARG A 203 21.34 2.79 2.86
CA ARG A 203 20.94 1.50 3.45
C ARG A 203 19.82 0.81 2.64
N ILE A 204 18.84 1.57 2.16
CA ILE A 204 17.74 1.03 1.33
C ILE A 204 18.30 0.52 0.00
N LEU A 205 19.18 1.29 -0.67
CA LEU A 205 19.76 0.90 -1.95
C LEU A 205 20.67 -0.34 -1.84
N LYS A 206 21.41 -0.50 -0.74
CA LYS A 206 22.25 -1.71 -0.49
C LYS A 206 21.46 -3.00 -0.31
N ARG A 207 20.17 -2.91 -0.07
CA ARG A 207 19.30 -4.08 0.16
C ARG A 207 18.66 -4.59 -1.14
N ILE A 208 18.76 -3.81 -2.23
CA ILE A 208 18.19 -4.13 -3.55
C ILE A 208 19.25 -4.74 -4.49
N VAL A 209 20.53 -4.51 -4.17
CA VAL A 209 21.70 -5.09 -4.86
C VAL A 209 22.14 -6.36 -4.15
#